data_6e0f62f95961694333f8e491cee04cad
#
_entry.id   6e0f62f95961694333f8e491cee04cad
#
_cell.length_a   1.000
_cell.length_b   1.000
_cell.length_c   1.000
_cell.angle_alpha   90.00
_cell.angle_beta   90.00
_cell.angle_gamma   90.00
#
_symmetry.space_group_name_H-M   'P 1'
#
loop_
_entity.id
_entity.type
_entity.pdbx_description
1 polymer ?
#
loop_
_entity_poly.entity_id
_entity_poly.type
_entity_poly.pdbx_seq_one_letter_code
_entity_poly.pdbx_strand_id
1 'polypeptide(L)'
;MPQTKHPLPDTQLLTPGTLSRLTARSPSAHKGQFGHLLLIGGDRGFGGAALLCAESALRSGAGMVSLATRREHVPAALARVPEVMALGTDSANQLMGLLEQASVIVAGPGLGQAAWGRSLLSAAANAPRPQVWDADALNLLAKGGLSLPSGSVITPHPGEAARLLGISTAQVQADRPAAVRALSKKYTVVAVLKGAGSLIASPDGRLSRCDRGHPAMATAGLGDVLAGLVGALLAQGLPAFDSACLAVWLHAVAGEHQGKLGRGLAASDLIPAIRQLLEEQSPCLK
;
A
#
# COMPACT_ATOMS: atom_id res chain seq x y z
N MET A 1 14.53 23.27 14.24
CA MET A 1 13.71 23.59 15.42
C MET A 1 12.85 22.37 15.74
N PRO A 2 12.79 21.87 16.98
CA PRO A 2 11.92 20.77 17.33
C PRO A 2 10.47 21.27 17.22
N GLN A 3 9.69 20.64 16.34
CA GLN A 3 8.25 20.89 16.26
C GLN A 3 7.64 20.44 17.59
N THR A 4 7.04 21.38 18.33
CA THR A 4 6.23 21.09 19.51
C THR A 4 5.12 20.12 19.13
N LYS A 5 5.20 18.90 19.63
CA LYS A 5 4.18 17.85 19.46
C LYS A 5 2.96 18.23 20.33
N HIS A 6 2.09 19.13 19.85
CA HIS A 6 0.79 19.27 20.46
C HIS A 6 -0.02 18.00 20.18
N PRO A 7 -0.63 17.36 21.17
CA PRO A 7 -1.54 16.25 20.94
C PRO A 7 -2.70 16.77 20.08
N LEU A 8 -2.91 16.14 18.92
CA LEU A 8 -4.08 16.41 18.10
C LEU A 8 -5.28 15.80 18.84
N PRO A 9 -6.29 16.58 19.23
CA PRO A 9 -7.49 16.01 19.85
C PRO A 9 -8.08 14.93 18.93
N ASP A 10 -8.53 13.84 19.51
CA ASP A 10 -9.15 12.69 18.82
C ASP A 10 -8.25 11.92 17.83
N THR A 11 -6.91 12.01 18.00
CA THR A 11 -5.98 11.25 17.15
C THR A 11 -5.31 10.13 17.95
N GLN A 12 -5.55 8.88 17.55
CA GLN A 12 -4.93 7.73 18.17
C GLN A 12 -3.48 7.58 17.73
N LEU A 13 -2.55 7.50 18.67
CA LEU A 13 -1.15 7.17 18.38
C LEU A 13 -1.02 5.65 18.14
N LEU A 14 -0.36 5.27 17.05
CA LEU A 14 -0.08 3.86 16.75
C LEU A 14 1.05 3.34 17.65
N THR A 15 0.74 2.31 18.41
CA THR A 15 1.66 1.57 19.27
C THR A 15 1.36 0.06 19.14
N PRO A 16 2.25 -0.84 19.55
CA PRO A 16 1.96 -2.28 19.53
C PRO A 16 0.65 -2.66 20.24
N GLY A 17 0.26 -1.91 21.26
CA GLY A 17 -0.97 -2.16 22.02
C GLY A 17 -2.26 -1.62 21.36
N THR A 18 -2.15 -0.72 20.39
CA THR A 18 -3.31 -0.15 19.68
C THR A 18 -3.53 -0.77 18.29
N LEU A 19 -2.62 -1.66 17.85
CA LEU A 19 -2.69 -2.29 16.54
C LEU A 19 -3.51 -3.56 16.57
N SER A 20 -4.33 -3.75 15.54
CA SER A 20 -5.00 -5.02 15.29
C SER A 20 -3.99 -6.10 14.92
N ARG A 21 -4.32 -7.36 15.25
CA ARG A 21 -3.47 -8.52 14.97
C ARG A 21 -4.13 -9.43 13.95
N LEU A 22 -3.31 -10.07 13.13
CA LEU A 22 -3.76 -11.19 12.33
C LEU A 22 -4.08 -12.38 13.23
N THR A 23 -5.05 -13.18 12.82
CA THR A 23 -5.35 -14.44 13.50
C THR A 23 -4.24 -15.46 13.25
N ALA A 24 -3.84 -16.20 14.28
CA ALA A 24 -2.89 -17.30 14.15
C ALA A 24 -3.40 -18.33 13.12
N ARG A 25 -2.49 -18.92 12.36
CA ARG A 25 -2.81 -19.87 11.30
C ARG A 25 -3.05 -21.27 11.88
N SER A 26 -4.07 -21.96 11.38
CA SER A 26 -4.26 -23.37 11.69
C SER A 26 -3.12 -24.22 11.12
N PRO A 27 -2.70 -25.31 11.79
CA PRO A 27 -1.78 -26.29 11.19
C PRO A 27 -2.29 -26.90 9.87
N SER A 28 -3.61 -26.90 9.64
CA SER A 28 -4.24 -27.35 8.39
C SER A 28 -4.51 -26.22 7.39
N ALA A 29 -3.97 -25.03 7.61
CA ALA A 29 -4.19 -23.89 6.77
C ALA A 29 -3.62 -24.09 5.35
N HIS A 30 -4.29 -23.53 4.34
CA HIS A 30 -3.86 -23.56 2.93
C HIS A 30 -3.88 -22.13 2.34
N LYS A 31 -3.12 -21.94 1.27
CA LYS A 31 -2.91 -20.60 0.65
C LYS A 31 -4.20 -19.85 0.31
N GLY A 32 -5.28 -20.54 -0.06
CA GLY A 32 -6.57 -19.91 -0.41
C GLY A 32 -7.24 -19.17 0.74
N GLN A 33 -6.88 -19.46 2.00
CA GLN A 33 -7.45 -18.79 3.18
C GLN A 33 -6.81 -17.41 3.46
N PHE A 34 -5.66 -17.11 2.82
CA PHE A 34 -4.92 -15.87 3.04
C PHE A 34 -5.00 -14.91 1.87
N GLY A 35 -6.02 -15.12 1.02
CA GLY A 35 -6.37 -14.28 -0.10
C GLY A 35 -5.46 -14.38 -1.32
N HIS A 36 -5.95 -13.83 -2.42
CA HIS A 36 -5.22 -13.69 -3.67
C HIS A 36 -5.11 -12.21 -4.01
N LEU A 37 -3.91 -11.67 -3.94
CA LEU A 37 -3.62 -10.28 -4.29
C LEU A 37 -3.25 -10.18 -5.78
N LEU A 38 -3.96 -9.33 -6.52
CA LEU A 38 -3.59 -8.93 -7.87
C LEU A 38 -2.92 -7.56 -7.84
N LEU A 39 -1.66 -7.50 -8.24
CA LEU A 39 -0.96 -6.25 -8.47
C LEU A 39 -1.00 -5.87 -9.95
N ILE A 40 -1.36 -4.62 -10.23
CA ILE A 40 -1.40 -4.03 -11.57
C ILE A 40 -0.43 -2.84 -11.61
N GLY A 41 0.67 -2.98 -12.32
CA GLY A 41 1.71 -1.95 -12.39
C GLY A 41 2.91 -2.33 -13.24
N GLY A 42 3.99 -1.55 -13.15
CA GLY A 42 5.22 -1.82 -13.88
C GLY A 42 5.10 -1.54 -15.37
N ASP A 43 4.80 -0.29 -15.78
CA ASP A 43 4.96 0.17 -17.15
C ASP A 43 6.45 0.24 -17.53
N ARG A 44 6.75 0.49 -18.79
CA ARG A 44 8.12 0.55 -19.34
C ARG A 44 8.99 1.51 -18.54
N GLY A 45 10.14 1.00 -18.08
CA GLY A 45 11.07 1.73 -17.21
C GLY A 45 10.72 1.74 -15.72
N PHE A 46 9.53 1.22 -15.32
CA PHE A 46 9.04 1.25 -13.94
C PHE A 46 8.73 -0.15 -13.35
N GLY A 47 9.26 -1.21 -13.95
CA GLY A 47 9.05 -2.58 -13.49
C GLY A 47 9.51 -2.82 -12.04
N GLY A 48 10.56 -2.13 -11.59
CA GLY A 48 11.08 -2.26 -10.23
C GLY A 48 10.06 -1.92 -9.13
N ALA A 49 9.23 -0.91 -9.34
CA ALA A 49 8.16 -0.52 -8.40
C ALA A 49 7.15 -1.67 -8.20
N ALA A 50 6.71 -2.28 -9.30
CA ALA A 50 5.80 -3.42 -9.26
C ALA A 50 6.45 -4.64 -8.60
N LEU A 51 7.75 -4.91 -8.83
CA LEU A 51 8.46 -6.02 -8.20
C LEU A 51 8.58 -5.84 -6.69
N LEU A 52 8.94 -4.65 -6.22
CA LEU A 52 9.00 -4.33 -4.79
C LEU A 52 7.66 -4.52 -4.10
N CYS A 53 6.59 -4.06 -4.74
CA CYS A 53 5.23 -4.20 -4.21
C CYS A 53 4.80 -5.68 -4.15
N ALA A 54 5.06 -6.46 -5.21
CA ALA A 54 4.71 -7.88 -5.26
C ALA A 54 5.50 -8.70 -4.22
N GLU A 55 6.81 -8.47 -4.09
CA GLU A 55 7.65 -9.12 -3.09
C GLU A 55 7.21 -8.77 -1.66
N SER A 56 6.90 -7.48 -1.40
CA SER A 56 6.38 -7.04 -0.12
C SER A 56 5.06 -7.75 0.21
N ALA A 57 4.13 -7.84 -0.74
CA ALA A 57 2.86 -8.53 -0.54
C ALA A 57 3.04 -10.01 -0.20
N LEU A 58 3.90 -10.72 -0.94
CA LEU A 58 4.20 -12.12 -0.70
C LEU A 58 4.82 -12.34 0.68
N ARG A 59 5.88 -11.58 1.00
CA ARG A 59 6.62 -11.70 2.26
C ARG A 59 5.81 -11.25 3.48
N SER A 60 4.73 -10.48 3.27
CA SER A 60 3.78 -10.07 4.32
C SER A 60 2.61 -11.04 4.49
N GLY A 61 2.63 -12.20 3.82
CA GLY A 61 1.75 -13.31 4.11
C GLY A 61 0.50 -13.42 3.24
N ALA A 62 0.36 -12.68 2.14
CA ALA A 62 -0.66 -12.97 1.14
C ALA A 62 -0.54 -14.41 0.64
N GLY A 63 -1.66 -15.12 0.54
CA GLY A 63 -1.65 -16.53 0.17
C GLY A 63 -1.22 -16.79 -1.26
N MET A 64 -1.59 -15.89 -2.16
CA MET A 64 -1.20 -15.86 -3.58
C MET A 64 -1.00 -14.42 -4.03
N VAL A 65 -0.01 -14.20 -4.90
CA VAL A 65 0.26 -12.89 -5.52
C VAL A 65 0.37 -13.07 -7.03
N SER A 66 -0.50 -12.39 -7.77
CA SER A 66 -0.40 -12.24 -9.23
C SER A 66 0.08 -10.84 -9.58
N LEU A 67 0.94 -10.74 -10.56
CA LEU A 67 1.47 -9.48 -11.08
C LEU A 67 1.08 -9.34 -12.56
N ALA A 68 0.20 -8.39 -12.87
CA ALA A 68 -0.09 -7.93 -14.22
C ALA A 68 0.82 -6.75 -14.56
N THR A 69 1.77 -6.96 -15.46
CA THR A 69 2.82 -5.99 -15.81
C THR A 69 3.13 -6.04 -17.30
N ARG A 70 4.05 -5.21 -17.77
CA ARG A 70 4.58 -5.32 -19.13
C ARG A 70 5.32 -6.63 -19.31
N ARG A 71 5.19 -7.22 -20.49
CA ARG A 71 5.78 -8.54 -20.84
C ARG A 71 7.29 -8.58 -20.60
N GLU A 72 7.99 -7.50 -20.87
CA GLU A 72 9.44 -7.36 -20.69
C GLU A 72 9.90 -7.49 -19.23
N HIS A 73 9.00 -7.31 -18.25
CA HIS A 73 9.33 -7.43 -16.83
C HIS A 73 9.10 -8.83 -16.25
N VAL A 74 8.41 -9.71 -16.98
CA VAL A 74 8.12 -11.09 -16.52
C VAL A 74 9.39 -11.88 -16.21
N PRO A 75 10.43 -11.91 -17.06
CA PRO A 75 11.68 -12.61 -16.73
C PRO A 75 12.34 -12.10 -15.45
N ALA A 76 12.34 -10.78 -15.24
CA ALA A 76 12.90 -10.17 -14.02
C ALA A 76 12.08 -10.55 -12.77
N ALA A 77 10.76 -10.62 -12.87
CA ALA A 77 9.89 -11.07 -11.79
C ALA A 77 10.20 -12.51 -11.39
N LEU A 78 10.29 -13.42 -12.36
CA LEU A 78 10.59 -14.82 -12.13
C LEU A 78 12.01 -15.03 -11.55
N ALA A 79 12.97 -14.23 -11.99
CA ALA A 79 14.34 -14.32 -11.47
C ALA A 79 14.45 -13.82 -10.02
N ARG A 80 13.65 -12.81 -9.63
CA ARG A 80 13.70 -12.21 -8.31
C ARG A 80 12.79 -12.91 -7.29
N VAL A 81 11.55 -13.21 -7.68
CA VAL A 81 10.51 -13.76 -6.80
C VAL A 81 9.68 -14.77 -7.60
N PRO A 82 10.18 -16.00 -7.80
CA PRO A 82 9.51 -17.01 -8.64
C PRO A 82 8.15 -17.45 -8.09
N GLU A 83 7.84 -17.18 -6.83
CA GLU A 83 6.55 -17.47 -6.21
C GLU A 83 5.43 -16.51 -6.66
N VAL A 84 5.78 -15.36 -7.26
CA VAL A 84 4.82 -14.43 -7.84
C VAL A 84 4.41 -14.90 -9.23
N MET A 85 3.11 -15.02 -9.46
CA MET A 85 2.55 -15.39 -10.76
C MET A 85 2.54 -14.16 -11.69
N ALA A 86 3.65 -13.92 -12.39
CA ALA A 86 3.82 -12.76 -13.26
C ALA A 86 3.22 -13.01 -14.64
N LEU A 87 2.36 -12.10 -15.10
CA LEU A 87 1.70 -12.13 -16.39
C LEU A 87 2.00 -10.86 -17.20
N GLY A 88 2.51 -11.03 -18.41
CA GLY A 88 2.64 -9.95 -19.39
C GLY A 88 1.26 -9.55 -19.90
N THR A 89 0.84 -8.32 -19.63
CA THR A 89 -0.51 -7.82 -19.88
C THR A 89 -0.44 -6.62 -20.82
N ASP A 90 -1.01 -6.74 -22.01
CA ASP A 90 -1.03 -5.70 -23.03
C ASP A 90 -2.36 -4.93 -23.07
N SER A 91 -3.44 -5.54 -22.59
CA SER A 91 -4.79 -4.96 -22.61
C SER A 91 -5.63 -5.31 -21.38
N ALA A 92 -6.67 -4.51 -21.12
CA ALA A 92 -7.63 -4.74 -20.04
C ALA A 92 -8.35 -6.10 -20.13
N ASN A 93 -8.59 -6.61 -21.35
CA ASN A 93 -9.25 -7.91 -21.52
C ASN A 93 -8.44 -9.06 -20.91
N GLN A 94 -7.11 -8.95 -20.91
CA GLN A 94 -6.25 -9.97 -20.30
C GLN A 94 -6.29 -9.95 -18.76
N LEU A 95 -6.80 -8.88 -18.14
CA LEU A 95 -7.00 -8.80 -16.69
C LEU A 95 -8.26 -9.53 -16.22
N MET A 96 -9.26 -9.74 -17.06
CA MET A 96 -10.61 -10.13 -16.61
C MET A 96 -10.57 -11.38 -15.73
N GLY A 97 -9.89 -12.45 -16.16
CA GLY A 97 -9.78 -13.69 -15.38
C GLY A 97 -8.99 -13.49 -14.06
N LEU A 98 -8.02 -12.58 -14.02
CA LEU A 98 -7.27 -12.25 -12.80
C LEU A 98 -8.13 -11.43 -11.83
N LEU A 99 -8.92 -10.48 -12.33
CA LEU A 99 -9.84 -9.66 -11.54
C LEU A 99 -10.91 -10.50 -10.85
N GLU A 100 -11.42 -11.54 -11.53
CA GLU A 100 -12.40 -12.48 -10.97
C GLU A 100 -11.82 -13.31 -9.83
N GLN A 101 -10.58 -13.74 -9.93
CA GLN A 101 -9.89 -14.59 -8.95
C GLN A 101 -9.35 -13.80 -7.76
N ALA A 102 -9.05 -12.52 -7.93
CA ALA A 102 -8.47 -11.69 -6.89
C ALA A 102 -9.46 -11.41 -5.75
N SER A 103 -9.00 -11.49 -4.52
CA SER A 103 -9.71 -11.01 -3.34
C SER A 103 -9.39 -9.54 -3.01
N VAL A 104 -8.20 -9.08 -3.40
CA VAL A 104 -7.72 -7.70 -3.22
C VAL A 104 -6.92 -7.29 -4.47
N ILE A 105 -7.03 -6.03 -4.86
CA ILE A 105 -6.27 -5.45 -5.97
C ILE A 105 -5.36 -4.35 -5.43
N VAL A 106 -4.10 -4.35 -5.85
CA VAL A 106 -3.19 -3.21 -5.68
C VAL A 106 -2.90 -2.62 -7.05
N ALA A 107 -3.10 -1.31 -7.22
CA ALA A 107 -2.84 -0.63 -8.49
C ALA A 107 -2.04 0.65 -8.29
N GLY A 108 -1.09 0.90 -9.20
CA GLY A 108 -0.37 2.16 -9.22
C GLY A 108 1.14 2.10 -9.17
N PRO A 109 1.80 1.19 -8.42
CA PRO A 109 3.26 1.06 -8.45
C PRO A 109 3.80 0.93 -9.88
N GLY A 110 4.44 1.99 -10.39
CA GLY A 110 4.96 2.04 -11.74
C GLY A 110 3.94 1.85 -12.87
N LEU A 111 2.66 2.14 -12.65
CA LEU A 111 1.58 1.90 -13.62
C LEU A 111 1.69 2.80 -14.86
N GLY A 112 2.27 3.99 -14.69
CA GLY A 112 2.27 5.01 -15.72
C GLY A 112 0.89 5.65 -15.94
N GLN A 113 0.87 6.79 -16.64
CA GLN A 113 -0.35 7.55 -16.89
C GLN A 113 -0.74 7.56 -18.38
N ALA A 114 -0.08 6.73 -19.18
CA ALA A 114 -0.38 6.55 -20.61
C ALA A 114 -1.63 5.68 -20.83
N ALA A 115 -1.99 5.41 -22.07
CA ALA A 115 -3.19 4.65 -22.42
C ALA A 115 -3.24 3.26 -21.80
N TRP A 116 -2.09 2.59 -21.68
CA TRP A 116 -2.00 1.27 -21.05
C TRP A 116 -2.41 1.32 -19.58
N GLY A 117 -1.77 2.16 -18.75
CA GLY A 117 -2.09 2.27 -17.33
C GLY A 117 -3.53 2.73 -17.10
N ARG A 118 -4.03 3.71 -17.90
CA ARG A 118 -5.42 4.15 -17.81
C ARG A 118 -6.42 3.01 -18.09
N SER A 119 -6.17 2.22 -19.14
CA SER A 119 -7.05 1.10 -19.52
C SER A 119 -7.11 0.04 -18.44
N LEU A 120 -5.94 -0.36 -17.89
CA LEU A 120 -5.88 -1.38 -16.84
C LEU A 120 -6.52 -0.88 -15.53
N LEU A 121 -6.26 0.37 -15.13
CA LEU A 121 -6.86 0.94 -13.93
C LEU A 121 -8.37 1.09 -14.06
N SER A 122 -8.88 1.48 -15.23
CA SER A 122 -10.31 1.56 -15.49
C SER A 122 -10.99 0.19 -15.35
N ALA A 123 -10.37 -0.88 -15.83
CA ALA A 123 -10.87 -2.23 -15.64
C ALA A 123 -10.86 -2.66 -14.16
N ALA A 124 -9.76 -2.36 -13.45
CA ALA A 124 -9.63 -2.67 -12.03
C ALA A 124 -10.67 -1.92 -11.18
N ALA A 125 -10.92 -0.64 -11.47
CA ALA A 125 -11.89 0.19 -10.74
C ALA A 125 -13.32 -0.37 -10.76
N ASN A 126 -13.68 -1.14 -11.78
CA ASN A 126 -14.98 -1.78 -11.91
C ASN A 126 -15.10 -3.11 -11.15
N ALA A 127 -13.99 -3.66 -10.64
CA ALA A 127 -14.02 -4.90 -9.88
C ALA A 127 -14.53 -4.64 -8.45
N PRO A 128 -15.57 -5.34 -7.96
CA PRO A 128 -16.19 -5.11 -6.65
C PRO A 128 -15.36 -5.76 -5.52
N ARG A 129 -14.07 -5.45 -5.45
CA ARG A 129 -13.11 -5.96 -4.48
C ARG A 129 -12.40 -4.81 -3.78
N PRO A 130 -12.01 -4.92 -2.50
CA PRO A 130 -11.16 -3.93 -1.85
C PRO A 130 -9.88 -3.68 -2.65
N GLN A 131 -9.46 -2.43 -2.75
CA GLN A 131 -8.30 -2.03 -3.56
C GLN A 131 -7.36 -1.13 -2.78
N VAL A 132 -6.07 -1.21 -3.09
CA VAL A 132 -5.05 -0.25 -2.65
C VAL A 132 -4.56 0.52 -3.86
N TRP A 133 -4.73 1.85 -3.85
CA TRP A 133 -4.23 2.70 -4.93
C TRP A 133 -3.10 3.58 -4.42
N ASP A 134 -1.97 3.55 -5.13
CA ASP A 134 -0.79 4.36 -4.85
C ASP A 134 -0.24 4.99 -6.14
N ALA A 135 0.66 5.91 -6.04
CA ALA A 135 1.45 6.48 -7.13
C ALA A 135 0.59 6.89 -8.35
N ASP A 136 0.81 6.26 -9.52
CA ASP A 136 0.13 6.65 -10.76
C ASP A 136 -1.38 6.40 -10.76
N ALA A 137 -1.87 5.42 -9.98
CA ALA A 137 -3.31 5.25 -9.81
C ALA A 137 -3.95 6.47 -9.13
N LEU A 138 -3.27 7.08 -8.14
CA LEU A 138 -3.71 8.32 -7.50
C LEU A 138 -3.66 9.51 -8.45
N ASN A 139 -2.63 9.59 -9.28
CA ASN A 139 -2.53 10.62 -10.30
C ASN A 139 -3.67 10.52 -11.33
N LEU A 140 -4.06 9.32 -11.70
CA LEU A 140 -5.20 9.07 -12.60
C LEU A 140 -6.53 9.35 -11.91
N LEU A 141 -6.69 8.97 -10.63
CA LEU A 141 -7.87 9.28 -9.82
C LEU A 141 -8.11 10.80 -9.73
N ALA A 142 -7.02 11.58 -9.55
CA ALA A 142 -7.10 13.04 -9.48
C ALA A 142 -7.64 13.69 -10.78
N LYS A 143 -7.51 13.02 -11.93
CA LYS A 143 -8.08 13.49 -13.21
C LYS A 143 -9.59 13.30 -13.31
N GLY A 144 -10.19 12.56 -12.39
CA GLY A 144 -11.62 12.27 -12.37
C GLY A 144 -12.05 11.08 -13.22
N GLY A 145 -13.34 10.71 -13.11
CA GLY A 145 -13.94 9.62 -13.89
C GLY A 145 -13.68 8.21 -13.33
N LEU A 146 -13.00 8.09 -12.19
CA LEU A 146 -12.76 6.81 -11.51
C LEU A 146 -13.26 6.89 -10.06
N SER A 147 -13.66 5.75 -9.53
CA SER A 147 -14.03 5.58 -8.11
C SER A 147 -13.44 4.28 -7.57
N LEU A 148 -13.25 4.22 -6.26
CA LEU A 148 -12.82 3.02 -5.58
C LEU A 148 -14.00 2.32 -4.91
N PRO A 149 -14.04 0.97 -4.88
CA PRO A 149 -14.98 0.22 -4.09
C PRO A 149 -14.82 0.49 -2.59
N SER A 150 -15.89 0.24 -1.82
CA SER A 150 -15.82 0.31 -0.36
C SER A 150 -14.75 -0.65 0.20
N GLY A 151 -14.20 -0.31 1.36
CA GLY A 151 -13.12 -1.10 1.97
C GLY A 151 -11.75 -0.91 1.31
N SER A 152 -11.62 0.06 0.39
CA SER A 152 -10.35 0.37 -0.27
C SER A 152 -9.48 1.35 0.54
N VAL A 153 -8.20 1.44 0.15
CA VAL A 153 -7.18 2.30 0.77
C VAL A 153 -6.48 3.10 -0.31
N ILE A 154 -6.25 4.39 -0.05
CA ILE A 154 -5.36 5.23 -0.85
C ILE A 154 -4.15 5.66 -0.01
N THR A 155 -2.96 5.71 -0.61
CA THR A 155 -1.70 5.96 0.11
C THR A 155 -0.92 7.17 -0.43
N PRO A 156 -1.54 8.38 -0.54
CA PRO A 156 -0.88 9.53 -1.12
C PRO A 156 0.28 10.08 -0.27
N HIS A 157 1.37 10.47 -0.91
CA HIS A 157 2.31 11.44 -0.36
C HIS A 157 1.74 12.88 -0.47
N PRO A 158 2.31 13.92 0.21
CA PRO A 158 1.70 15.25 0.21
C PRO A 158 1.44 15.86 -1.17
N GLY A 159 2.30 15.60 -2.16
CA GLY A 159 2.10 16.09 -3.53
C GLY A 159 0.94 15.39 -4.26
N GLU A 160 0.73 14.10 -4.05
CA GLU A 160 -0.43 13.33 -4.55
C GLU A 160 -1.71 13.79 -3.85
N ALA A 161 -1.66 13.97 -2.53
CA ALA A 161 -2.77 14.50 -1.75
C ALA A 161 -3.23 15.87 -2.24
N ALA A 162 -2.28 16.74 -2.56
CA ALA A 162 -2.54 18.07 -3.13
C ALA A 162 -3.30 17.97 -4.46
N ARG A 163 -2.86 17.10 -5.38
CA ARG A 163 -3.56 16.86 -6.65
C ARG A 163 -4.95 16.29 -6.45
N LEU A 164 -5.10 15.30 -5.56
CA LEU A 164 -6.39 14.68 -5.24
C LEU A 164 -7.40 15.67 -4.64
N LEU A 165 -6.94 16.62 -3.83
CA LEU A 165 -7.79 17.63 -3.20
C LEU A 165 -7.97 18.89 -4.04
N GLY A 166 -7.14 19.13 -5.07
CA GLY A 166 -7.14 20.36 -5.86
C GLY A 166 -6.59 21.56 -5.09
N ILE A 167 -5.64 21.34 -4.18
CA ILE A 167 -4.98 22.37 -3.37
C ILE A 167 -3.44 22.29 -3.52
N SER A 168 -2.71 23.22 -2.94
CA SER A 168 -1.24 23.19 -2.97
C SER A 168 -0.66 22.20 -1.94
N THR A 169 0.55 21.70 -2.20
CA THR A 169 1.28 20.87 -1.24
C THR A 169 1.55 21.62 0.08
N ALA A 170 1.76 22.95 0.01
CA ALA A 170 1.91 23.78 1.20
C ALA A 170 0.64 23.78 2.06
N GLN A 171 -0.55 23.86 1.46
CA GLN A 171 -1.82 23.76 2.18
C GLN A 171 -2.03 22.38 2.81
N VAL A 172 -1.66 21.29 2.12
CA VAL A 172 -1.68 19.94 2.71
C VAL A 172 -0.76 19.86 3.94
N GLN A 173 0.43 20.44 3.87
CA GLN A 173 1.41 20.40 4.96
C GLN A 173 1.04 21.33 6.13
N ALA A 174 0.31 22.41 5.87
CA ALA A 174 -0.16 23.35 6.90
C ALA A 174 -1.18 22.70 7.85
N ASP A 175 -2.05 21.83 7.32
CA ASP A 175 -3.03 21.08 8.13
C ASP A 175 -3.19 19.65 7.60
N ARG A 176 -2.23 18.81 7.93
CA ARG A 176 -2.22 17.39 7.51
C ARG A 176 -3.42 16.60 8.04
N PRO A 177 -3.88 16.79 9.30
CA PRO A 177 -5.10 16.12 9.79
C PRO A 177 -6.35 16.48 9.00
N ALA A 178 -6.58 17.74 8.70
CA ALA A 178 -7.71 18.15 7.85
C ALA A 178 -7.60 17.57 6.44
N ALA A 179 -6.39 17.58 5.85
CA ALA A 179 -6.15 17.05 4.52
C ALA A 179 -6.45 15.56 4.43
N VAL A 180 -5.98 14.72 5.38
CA VAL A 180 -6.24 13.27 5.34
C VAL A 180 -7.71 12.95 5.58
N ARG A 181 -8.40 13.67 6.46
CA ARG A 181 -9.86 13.54 6.65
C ARG A 181 -10.63 13.93 5.38
N ALA A 182 -10.22 15.01 4.71
CA ALA A 182 -10.82 15.45 3.45
C ALA A 182 -10.65 14.40 2.34
N LEU A 183 -9.48 13.77 2.23
CA LEU A 183 -9.23 12.67 1.30
C LEU A 183 -10.15 11.48 1.56
N SER A 184 -10.21 11.03 2.82
CA SER A 184 -11.04 9.89 3.21
C SER A 184 -12.53 10.16 2.95
N LYS A 185 -13.01 11.35 3.28
CA LYS A 185 -14.40 11.76 3.01
C LYS A 185 -14.69 11.88 1.52
N LYS A 186 -13.79 12.51 0.75
CA LYS A 186 -13.99 12.75 -0.71
C LYS A 186 -14.14 11.45 -1.48
N TYR A 187 -13.32 10.46 -1.17
CA TYR A 187 -13.29 9.20 -1.90
C TYR A 187 -14.01 8.04 -1.18
N THR A 188 -14.52 8.28 0.03
CA THR A 188 -15.23 7.29 0.87
C THR A 188 -14.38 6.03 1.12
N VAL A 189 -13.08 6.22 1.33
CA VAL A 189 -12.09 5.15 1.54
C VAL A 189 -11.15 5.49 2.70
N VAL A 190 -10.37 4.54 3.16
CA VAL A 190 -9.28 4.80 4.08
C VAL A 190 -8.16 5.55 3.35
N ALA A 191 -7.68 6.64 3.94
CA ALA A 191 -6.61 7.44 3.37
C ALA A 191 -5.38 7.42 4.29
N VAL A 192 -4.21 7.12 3.71
CA VAL A 192 -2.90 7.19 4.36
C VAL A 192 -2.13 8.38 3.79
N LEU A 193 -1.99 9.46 4.54
CA LEU A 193 -1.15 10.59 4.16
C LEU A 193 0.29 10.32 4.61
N LYS A 194 1.13 9.87 3.67
CA LYS A 194 2.54 9.53 3.90
C LYS A 194 3.39 10.74 4.35
N GLY A 195 4.47 10.49 5.07
CA GLY A 195 5.48 11.47 5.48
C GLY A 195 5.87 11.32 6.95
N ALA A 196 6.71 12.22 7.47
CA ALA A 196 7.05 12.25 8.89
C ALA A 196 5.77 12.47 9.71
N GLY A 197 5.44 11.51 10.59
CA GLY A 197 4.15 11.48 11.26
C GLY A 197 3.02 11.13 10.30
N SER A 198 3.11 9.98 9.62
CA SER A 198 2.05 9.48 8.73
C SER A 198 0.70 9.42 9.42
N LEU A 199 -0.36 9.87 8.72
CA LEU A 199 -1.73 9.93 9.23
C LEU A 199 -2.62 8.95 8.47
N ILE A 200 -3.52 8.29 9.19
CA ILE A 200 -4.51 7.37 8.63
C ILE A 200 -5.89 7.84 9.05
N ALA A 201 -6.76 8.12 8.07
CA ALA A 201 -8.15 8.49 8.31
C ALA A 201 -9.11 7.51 7.65
N SER A 202 -10.23 7.27 8.29
CA SER A 202 -11.31 6.41 7.82
C SER A 202 -12.60 7.24 7.59
N PRO A 203 -13.49 6.83 6.67
CA PRO A 203 -14.73 7.55 6.41
C PRO A 203 -15.67 7.67 7.63
N ASP A 204 -15.55 6.77 8.59
CA ASP A 204 -16.28 6.79 9.86
C ASP A 204 -15.74 7.80 10.89
N GLY A 205 -14.69 8.55 10.54
CA GLY A 205 -14.12 9.63 11.36
C GLY A 205 -12.91 9.24 12.19
N ARG A 206 -12.53 7.95 12.29
CA ARG A 206 -11.30 7.53 12.98
C ARG A 206 -10.08 8.21 12.37
N LEU A 207 -9.15 8.62 13.23
CA LEU A 207 -7.86 9.19 12.84
C LEU A 207 -6.75 8.59 13.69
N SER A 208 -5.74 8.04 13.04
CA SER A 208 -4.52 7.55 13.69
C SER A 208 -3.26 8.23 13.16
N ARG A 209 -2.23 8.28 13.99
CA ARG A 209 -0.91 8.82 13.65
C ARG A 209 0.19 7.82 13.99
N CYS A 210 1.12 7.65 13.05
CA CYS A 210 2.38 6.97 13.28
C CYS A 210 3.49 8.01 13.38
N ASP A 211 4.13 8.13 14.53
CA ASP A 211 5.26 9.04 14.76
C ASP A 211 6.62 8.34 14.64
N ARG A 212 6.61 7.08 14.19
CA ARG A 212 7.80 6.28 13.91
C ARG A 212 8.35 6.57 12.52
N GLY A 213 9.58 6.17 12.28
CA GLY A 213 10.28 6.32 11.01
C GLY A 213 11.68 6.92 11.18
N HIS A 214 12.47 6.91 10.11
CA HIS A 214 13.86 7.37 10.13
C HIS A 214 14.17 8.22 8.88
N PRO A 215 15.02 9.26 8.96
CA PRO A 215 15.40 10.07 7.80
C PRO A 215 16.07 9.29 6.66
N ALA A 216 16.71 8.15 6.94
CA ALA A 216 17.25 7.25 5.92
C ALA A 216 16.19 6.69 4.97
N MET A 217 14.91 6.75 5.35
CA MET A 217 13.78 6.36 4.50
C MET A 217 13.48 7.36 3.37
N ALA A 218 14.25 8.42 3.22
CA ALA A 218 14.11 9.37 2.11
C ALA A 218 14.73 8.78 0.80
N THR A 219 14.17 7.68 0.32
CA THR A 219 14.59 6.98 -0.90
C THR A 219 13.39 6.46 -1.69
N ALA A 220 13.60 6.13 -2.96
CA ALA A 220 12.56 5.60 -3.84
C ALA A 220 12.16 4.16 -3.48
N GLY A 221 10.93 3.76 -3.85
CA GLY A 221 10.46 2.38 -3.71
C GLY A 221 9.80 2.05 -2.36
N LEU A 222 9.95 2.88 -1.33
CA LEU A 222 9.34 2.63 -0.02
C LEU A 222 7.81 2.68 -0.05
N GLY A 223 7.24 3.56 -0.88
CA GLY A 223 5.79 3.61 -1.12
C GLY A 223 5.27 2.30 -1.72
N ASP A 224 6.02 1.75 -2.68
CA ASP A 224 5.66 0.49 -3.34
C ASP A 224 5.65 -0.69 -2.35
N VAL A 225 6.65 -0.75 -1.45
CA VAL A 225 6.69 -1.72 -0.34
C VAL A 225 5.49 -1.55 0.59
N LEU A 226 5.13 -0.31 0.96
CA LEU A 226 3.96 -0.03 1.80
C LEU A 226 2.65 -0.46 1.12
N ALA A 227 2.48 -0.16 -0.17
CA ALA A 227 1.28 -0.55 -0.92
C ALA A 227 1.10 -2.07 -0.96
N GLY A 228 2.17 -2.83 -1.18
CA GLY A 228 2.16 -4.29 -1.13
C GLY A 228 1.81 -4.84 0.25
N LEU A 229 2.38 -4.24 1.31
CA LEU A 229 2.10 -4.61 2.69
C LEU A 229 0.62 -4.37 3.06
N VAL A 230 0.06 -3.19 2.74
CA VAL A 230 -1.38 -2.90 2.97
C VAL A 230 -2.25 -3.92 2.24
N GLY A 231 -1.95 -4.20 0.96
CA GLY A 231 -2.68 -5.18 0.16
C GLY A 231 -2.64 -6.58 0.76
N ALA A 232 -1.49 -7.02 1.29
CA ALA A 232 -1.33 -8.33 1.92
C ALA A 232 -2.14 -8.47 3.22
N LEU A 233 -2.22 -7.42 4.02
CA LEU A 233 -3.01 -7.42 5.26
C LEU A 233 -4.51 -7.43 4.96
N LEU A 234 -4.96 -6.69 3.95
CA LEU A 234 -6.34 -6.76 3.42
C LEU A 234 -6.67 -8.17 2.91
N ALA A 235 -5.77 -8.79 2.14
CA ALA A 235 -5.97 -10.13 1.60
C ALA A 235 -6.12 -11.19 2.70
N GLN A 236 -5.45 -11.01 3.84
CA GLN A 236 -5.56 -11.85 5.03
C GLN A 236 -6.78 -11.52 5.91
N GLY A 237 -7.67 -10.61 5.47
CA GLY A 237 -8.96 -10.35 6.09
C GLY A 237 -8.99 -9.24 7.14
N LEU A 238 -7.91 -8.50 7.34
CA LEU A 238 -7.99 -7.32 8.21
C LEU A 238 -8.84 -6.22 7.55
N PRO A 239 -9.68 -5.50 8.32
CA PRO A 239 -10.40 -4.32 7.82
C PRO A 239 -9.44 -3.25 7.28
N ALA A 240 -9.90 -2.43 6.35
CA ALA A 240 -9.07 -1.46 5.63
C ALA A 240 -8.31 -0.50 6.56
N PHE A 241 -8.98 0.04 7.59
CA PHE A 241 -8.34 0.96 8.53
C PHE A 241 -7.27 0.25 9.37
N ASP A 242 -7.56 -0.95 9.85
CA ASP A 242 -6.63 -1.75 10.66
C ASP A 242 -5.43 -2.21 9.82
N SER A 243 -5.66 -2.63 8.57
CA SER A 243 -4.61 -2.96 7.60
C SER A 243 -3.68 -1.77 7.36
N ALA A 244 -4.24 -0.58 7.15
CA ALA A 244 -3.46 0.64 6.93
C ALA A 244 -2.65 1.03 8.18
N CYS A 245 -3.25 0.96 9.38
CA CYS A 245 -2.57 1.27 10.64
C CYS A 245 -1.42 0.30 10.92
N LEU A 246 -1.66 -1.01 10.81
CA LEU A 246 -0.63 -2.02 11.03
C LEU A 246 0.49 -1.90 9.99
N ALA A 247 0.15 -1.74 8.69
CA ALA A 247 1.13 -1.59 7.63
C ALA A 247 2.02 -0.37 7.83
N VAL A 248 1.43 0.80 8.12
CA VAL A 248 2.19 2.04 8.32
C VAL A 248 3.14 1.91 9.52
N TRP A 249 2.70 1.31 10.60
CA TRP A 249 3.53 1.11 11.78
C TRP A 249 4.69 0.14 11.50
N LEU A 250 4.42 -1.04 10.93
CA LEU A 250 5.44 -2.04 10.58
C LEU A 250 6.49 -1.45 9.64
N HIS A 251 6.05 -0.75 8.60
CA HIS A 251 6.90 -0.10 7.62
C HIS A 251 7.81 0.96 8.27
N ALA A 252 7.26 1.79 9.16
CA ALA A 252 8.00 2.84 9.84
C ALA A 252 9.03 2.27 10.82
N VAL A 253 8.66 1.24 11.61
CA VAL A 253 9.57 0.60 12.56
C VAL A 253 10.67 -0.19 11.84
N ALA A 254 10.34 -0.89 10.74
CA ALA A 254 11.35 -1.52 9.89
C ALA A 254 12.34 -0.48 9.34
N GLY A 255 11.83 0.69 8.93
CA GLY A 255 12.66 1.81 8.50
C GLY A 255 13.57 2.37 9.61
N GLU A 256 13.13 2.37 10.87
CA GLU A 256 13.98 2.73 12.00
C GLU A 256 15.08 1.68 12.25
N HIS A 257 14.74 0.39 12.18
CA HIS A 257 15.71 -0.68 12.37
C HIS A 257 16.81 -0.63 11.31
N GLN A 258 16.44 -0.54 10.03
CA GLN A 258 17.39 -0.49 8.92
C GLN A 258 18.11 0.87 8.85
N GLY A 259 17.42 1.95 9.22
CA GLY A 259 17.99 3.30 9.25
C GLY A 259 19.16 3.49 10.22
N LYS A 260 19.30 2.64 11.23
CA LYS A 260 20.47 2.63 12.13
C LYS A 260 21.79 2.37 11.40
N LEU A 261 21.74 1.71 10.24
CA LEU A 261 22.90 1.51 9.38
C LEU A 261 23.30 2.78 8.60
N GLY A 262 22.50 3.84 8.67
CA GLY A 262 22.77 5.13 8.04
C GLY A 262 22.19 5.27 6.64
N ARG A 263 22.90 6.06 5.79
CA ARG A 263 22.49 6.33 4.40
C ARG A 263 22.67 5.09 3.53
N GLY A 264 21.89 5.02 2.44
CA GLY A 264 21.98 3.92 1.46
C GLY A 264 20.92 2.83 1.68
N LEU A 265 19.91 3.09 2.54
CA LEU A 265 18.77 2.19 2.71
C LEU A 265 18.04 2.01 1.38
N ALA A 266 17.98 0.77 0.90
CA ALA A 266 17.15 0.38 -0.23
C ALA A 266 15.76 -0.06 0.25
N ALA A 267 14.73 0.16 -0.57
CA ALA A 267 13.36 -0.25 -0.19
C ALA A 267 13.24 -1.75 0.07
N SER A 268 14.00 -2.58 -0.64
CA SER A 268 14.04 -4.02 -0.43
C SER A 268 14.58 -4.45 0.94
N ASP A 269 15.39 -3.62 1.60
CA ASP A 269 15.92 -3.93 2.94
C ASP A 269 14.83 -3.96 4.01
N LEU A 270 13.70 -3.25 3.77
CA LEU A 270 12.58 -3.25 4.70
C LEU A 270 11.80 -4.56 4.69
N ILE A 271 11.75 -5.27 3.57
CA ILE A 271 10.86 -6.42 3.39
C ILE A 271 11.16 -7.53 4.41
N PRO A 272 12.41 -7.98 4.64
CA PRO A 272 12.70 -8.96 5.67
C PRO A 272 12.41 -8.46 7.08
N ALA A 273 12.71 -7.18 7.36
CA ALA A 273 12.44 -6.57 8.67
C ALA A 273 10.93 -6.46 8.95
N ILE A 274 10.14 -6.09 7.96
CA ILE A 274 8.67 -6.08 8.05
C ILE A 274 8.13 -7.47 8.38
N ARG A 275 8.62 -8.53 7.71
CA ARG A 275 8.22 -9.91 7.98
C ARG A 275 8.49 -10.32 9.42
N GLN A 276 9.67 -9.98 9.95
CA GLN A 276 10.02 -10.27 11.33
C GLN A 276 9.10 -9.54 12.31
N LEU A 277 8.92 -8.22 12.12
CA LEU A 277 8.04 -7.41 12.98
C LEU A 277 6.57 -7.85 12.92
N LEU A 278 6.12 -8.30 11.75
CA LEU A 278 4.76 -8.84 11.59
C LEU A 278 4.59 -10.13 12.40
N GLU A 279 5.59 -11.03 12.41
CA GLU A 279 5.57 -12.23 13.23
C GLU A 279 5.59 -11.91 14.74
N GLU A 280 6.38 -10.90 15.15
CA GLU A 280 6.41 -10.43 16.54
C GLU A 280 5.06 -9.83 16.99
N GLN A 281 4.39 -9.06 16.11
CA GLN A 281 3.09 -8.41 16.39
C GLN A 281 1.92 -9.38 16.25
N SER A 282 1.99 -10.33 15.35
CA SER A 282 0.92 -11.28 14.99
C SER A 282 1.53 -12.66 14.75
N PRO A 283 1.89 -13.42 15.79
CA PRO A 283 2.51 -14.73 15.65
C PRO A 283 1.70 -15.68 14.78
N CYS A 284 2.37 -16.36 13.86
CA CYS A 284 1.74 -17.31 12.94
C CYS A 284 1.14 -18.51 13.70
N LEU A 285 1.80 -18.97 14.74
CA LEU A 285 1.33 -20.04 15.64
C LEU A 285 0.97 -19.46 17.01
N LYS A 286 0.01 -20.10 17.70
CA LYS A 286 -0.34 -19.77 19.10
C LYS A 286 0.69 -20.37 20.06
#